data_9ad27212f8f17312232f61a85cea6e85
#
_entry.id   9ad27212f8f17312232f61a85cea6e85
#
_cell.length_a   1.000
_cell.length_b   1.000
_cell.length_c   1.000
_cell.angle_alpha   90.00
_cell.angle_beta   90.00
_cell.angle_gamma   90.00
#
_symmetry.space_group_name_H-M   'P 1'
#
loop_
_entity.id
_entity.type
_entity.pdbx_description
1 polymer ?
#
loop_
_entity_poly.entity_id
_entity_poly.type
_entity_poly.pdbx_seq_one_letter_code
_entity_poly.pdbx_strand_id
1 'polypeptide(L)'
;CDDIYLRNKEIELVNGAVCGYAGDKNDELTLHLYKSAYDKLPSGWYTRNNVTSKTASQYPDPTLSYSFLEVEAFESKYAAIWNLSVSLNDDQKETVKAAYSEYQKKDALFQNQLMNVDTLSGGQTYGAKLLELYSLTTGGTVAKFPGTTDIYYSYDEATKTLTLTYTGSGNGTIPDYNQYTAPLGSVQIENVVIDSKITSVGAYALANHGNITVYASVNTTLAENYAEGSTVTLIYSETQAFIDTYAKVWTLTGVVPSYGIKEDGVFLNADVPTAVENAVKAYKNLNSNVKAQLNELKIDGGLTYYAQLLKVTGANDLDNMTVISGGIPNGVDEKGCFTYMDGIHWTLT
;
A
#
# COMPACT_ATOMS: atom_id res chain seq x y z
N CYS A 1 -34.23 10.04 -2.28
CA CYS A 1 -33.15 10.03 -1.27
C CYS A 1 -31.87 9.76 -2.01
N ASP A 2 -30.99 10.72 -2.02
CA ASP A 2 -29.79 10.67 -2.84
C ASP A 2 -28.61 10.07 -2.08
N ASP A 3 -28.72 10.01 -0.73
CA ASP A 3 -27.70 9.51 0.17
C ASP A 3 -28.26 8.51 1.17
N ILE A 4 -27.54 7.39 1.36
CA ILE A 4 -27.81 6.39 2.40
C ILE A 4 -26.55 6.22 3.26
N TYR A 5 -26.70 6.41 4.57
CA TYR A 5 -25.60 6.30 5.54
C TYR A 5 -25.69 5.01 6.34
N LEU A 6 -24.75 4.11 6.17
CA LEU A 6 -24.57 2.88 6.92
C LEU A 6 -23.43 3.04 7.93
N ARG A 7 -23.75 3.57 9.12
CA ARG A 7 -22.75 3.95 10.14
C ARG A 7 -22.31 2.82 11.07
N ASN A 8 -22.67 1.58 10.78
CA ASN A 8 -22.23 0.42 11.54
C ASN A 8 -21.19 -0.37 10.73
N LYS A 9 -20.00 -0.59 11.31
CA LYS A 9 -18.90 -1.34 10.69
C LYS A 9 -19.22 -2.82 10.46
N GLU A 10 -20.12 -3.36 11.28
CA GLU A 10 -20.53 -4.78 11.26
C GLU A 10 -21.85 -5.01 10.52
N ILE A 11 -22.34 -4.00 9.78
CA ILE A 11 -23.57 -4.17 9.03
C ILE A 11 -23.36 -5.15 7.89
N GLU A 12 -24.26 -6.11 7.78
CA GLU A 12 -24.36 -7.02 6.66
C GLU A 12 -25.65 -6.75 5.91
N LEU A 13 -25.52 -6.42 4.62
CA LEU A 13 -26.67 -6.29 3.74
C LEU A 13 -26.96 -7.63 3.08
N VAL A 14 -28.24 -7.97 2.97
CA VAL A 14 -28.70 -9.14 2.21
C VAL A 14 -29.11 -8.73 0.80
N ASN A 15 -29.29 -9.69 -0.08
CA ASN A 15 -29.83 -9.44 -1.41
C ASN A 15 -31.17 -8.70 -1.32
N GLY A 16 -31.30 -7.60 -2.05
CA GLY A 16 -32.49 -6.76 -2.03
C GLY A 16 -32.65 -5.90 -0.77
N ALA A 17 -31.63 -5.75 0.05
CA ALA A 17 -31.69 -4.94 1.27
C ALA A 17 -32.03 -3.47 0.98
N VAL A 18 -31.58 -2.95 -0.15
CA VAL A 18 -31.93 -1.62 -0.63
C VAL A 18 -32.70 -1.75 -1.94
N CYS A 19 -33.95 -1.30 -1.92
CA CYS A 19 -34.82 -1.27 -3.07
C CYS A 19 -34.94 0.17 -3.54
N GLY A 20 -34.38 0.47 -4.70
CA GLY A 20 -34.49 1.79 -5.29
C GLY A 20 -35.86 2.04 -5.90
N TYR A 21 -36.48 3.15 -5.56
CA TYR A 21 -37.55 3.73 -6.32
C TYR A 21 -36.92 4.81 -7.22
N ALA A 22 -36.74 4.51 -8.48
CA ALA A 22 -36.22 5.48 -9.41
C ALA A 22 -37.32 6.50 -9.73
N GLY A 23 -37.17 7.71 -9.22
CA GLY A 23 -38.01 8.85 -9.60
C GLY A 23 -37.70 9.30 -11.02
N ASP A 24 -36.61 9.92 -11.26
CA ASP A 24 -36.22 10.46 -12.57
C ASP A 24 -34.96 9.79 -13.15
N LYS A 25 -34.75 10.00 -14.45
CA LYS A 25 -33.68 9.36 -15.25
C LYS A 25 -32.24 9.66 -14.80
N ASN A 26 -32.06 10.60 -13.88
CA ASN A 26 -30.74 11.10 -13.47
C ASN A 26 -30.49 10.97 -11.96
N ASP A 27 -31.27 10.15 -11.25
CA ASP A 27 -31.05 9.98 -9.82
C ASP A 27 -29.73 9.26 -9.58
N GLU A 28 -28.84 9.92 -8.89
CA GLU A 28 -27.60 9.32 -8.34
C GLU A 28 -27.88 8.90 -6.92
N LEU A 29 -27.45 7.70 -6.56
CA LEU A 29 -27.52 7.18 -5.20
C LEU A 29 -26.12 6.98 -4.67
N THR A 30 -25.77 7.70 -3.60
CA THR A 30 -24.52 7.50 -2.89
C THR A 30 -24.72 6.69 -1.63
N LEU A 31 -23.98 5.61 -1.50
CA LEU A 31 -23.94 4.80 -0.30
C LEU A 31 -22.72 5.15 0.53
N HIS A 32 -22.96 5.77 1.69
CA HIS A 32 -21.92 6.12 2.68
C HIS A 32 -21.76 4.98 3.67
N LEU A 33 -20.61 4.31 3.67
CA LEU A 33 -20.39 3.14 4.51
C LEU A 33 -18.92 2.97 4.87
N TYR A 34 -18.66 2.13 5.87
CA TYR A 34 -17.31 1.70 6.16
C TYR A 34 -16.81 0.70 5.10
N LYS A 35 -15.50 0.74 4.79
CA LYS A 35 -14.89 -0.21 3.86
C LYS A 35 -15.15 -1.67 4.26
N SER A 36 -15.10 -1.97 5.57
CA SER A 36 -15.40 -3.32 6.09
C SER A 36 -16.83 -3.79 5.76
N ALA A 37 -17.77 -2.87 5.65
CA ALA A 37 -19.13 -3.18 5.21
C ALA A 37 -19.22 -3.30 3.68
N TYR A 38 -18.48 -2.44 2.94
CA TYR A 38 -18.38 -2.52 1.49
C TYR A 38 -17.87 -3.88 1.02
N ASP A 39 -16.81 -4.39 1.64
CA ASP A 39 -16.20 -5.68 1.29
C ASP A 39 -17.15 -6.88 1.49
N LYS A 40 -18.21 -6.71 2.29
CA LYS A 40 -19.22 -7.72 2.59
C LYS A 40 -20.51 -7.54 1.77
N LEU A 41 -20.60 -6.54 0.88
CA LEU A 41 -21.80 -6.30 0.09
C LEU A 41 -22.04 -7.48 -0.86
N PRO A 42 -23.20 -8.14 -0.80
CA PRO A 42 -23.53 -9.17 -1.78
C PRO A 42 -23.83 -8.53 -3.13
N SER A 43 -23.56 -9.24 -4.21
CA SER A 43 -23.80 -8.74 -5.58
C SER A 43 -25.23 -8.27 -5.87
N GLY A 44 -26.20 -8.74 -5.10
CA GLY A 44 -27.61 -8.38 -5.21
C GLY A 44 -28.16 -7.49 -4.09
N TRP A 45 -27.28 -6.80 -3.31
CA TRP A 45 -27.73 -5.96 -2.20
C TRP A 45 -28.68 -4.84 -2.63
N TYR A 46 -28.46 -4.32 -3.83
CA TYR A 46 -29.34 -3.37 -4.48
C TYR A 46 -30.16 -4.08 -5.56
N THR A 47 -31.48 -4.05 -5.46
CA THR A 47 -32.37 -4.55 -6.49
C THR A 47 -33.42 -3.50 -6.79
N ARG A 48 -33.76 -3.35 -8.07
CA ARG A 48 -34.98 -2.74 -8.47
C ARG A 48 -36.09 -3.72 -8.20
N ASN A 49 -36.82 -3.51 -7.12
CA ASN A 49 -37.98 -4.35 -6.88
C ASN A 49 -39.15 -4.02 -7.82
N ASN A 50 -39.62 -5.08 -8.50
CA ASN A 50 -40.97 -5.31 -8.96
C ASN A 50 -41.68 -4.10 -9.58
N VAL A 51 -41.07 -3.47 -10.51
CA VAL A 51 -41.87 -2.83 -11.55
C VAL A 51 -42.32 -3.94 -12.48
N THR A 52 -43.40 -4.60 -12.08
CA THR A 52 -44.12 -5.48 -12.98
C THR A 52 -44.30 -4.80 -14.32
N SER A 53 -43.65 -5.33 -15.34
CA SER A 53 -43.91 -5.20 -16.77
C SER A 53 -44.12 -3.84 -17.44
N LYS A 54 -44.19 -2.77 -16.69
CA LYS A 54 -44.19 -1.44 -17.26
C LYS A 54 -42.82 -0.82 -17.06
N THR A 55 -41.81 -1.26 -17.83
CA THR A 55 -40.84 -0.27 -18.10
C THR A 55 -39.49 -0.33 -17.38
N ALA A 56 -38.85 -1.50 -17.39
CA ALA A 56 -37.36 -1.50 -17.18
C ALA A 56 -36.66 -0.55 -18.18
N SER A 57 -37.29 -0.19 -19.29
CA SER A 57 -36.77 0.77 -20.26
C SER A 57 -37.09 2.24 -19.96
N GLN A 58 -38.04 2.52 -19.05
CA GLN A 58 -38.41 3.91 -18.72
C GLN A 58 -37.69 4.48 -17.51
N TYR A 59 -37.09 3.63 -16.66
CA TYR A 59 -36.32 4.08 -15.48
C TYR A 59 -34.98 3.40 -15.49
N PRO A 60 -33.94 4.00 -16.04
CA PRO A 60 -32.60 3.47 -15.97
C PRO A 60 -32.20 3.26 -14.50
N ASP A 61 -31.31 2.30 -14.22
CA ASP A 61 -30.79 2.11 -12.88
C ASP A 61 -30.07 3.41 -12.46
N PRO A 62 -30.26 3.89 -11.22
CA PRO A 62 -29.51 5.03 -10.73
C PRO A 62 -28.02 4.72 -10.80
N THR A 63 -27.23 5.71 -11.05
CA THR A 63 -25.78 5.59 -10.92
C THR A 63 -25.46 5.40 -9.44
N LEU A 64 -24.93 4.22 -9.10
CA LEU A 64 -24.50 3.94 -7.74
C LEU A 64 -23.07 4.45 -7.54
N SER A 65 -22.90 5.25 -6.52
CA SER A 65 -21.58 5.68 -6.05
C SER A 65 -21.38 5.27 -4.59
N TYR A 66 -20.14 5.22 -4.16
CA TYR A 66 -19.77 4.86 -2.79
C TYR A 66 -18.90 5.93 -2.20
N SER A 67 -19.20 6.31 -0.96
CA SER A 67 -18.37 7.18 -0.14
C SER A 67 -17.96 6.44 1.14
N PHE A 68 -16.67 6.38 1.42
CA PHE A 68 -16.19 5.69 2.61
C PHE A 68 -16.18 6.61 3.82
N LEU A 69 -16.86 6.22 4.88
CA LEU A 69 -16.95 6.98 6.13
C LEU A 69 -15.56 7.24 6.77
N GLU A 70 -14.59 6.36 6.52
CA GLU A 70 -13.20 6.57 6.92
C GLU A 70 -12.57 7.76 6.20
N VAL A 71 -12.92 8.00 4.92
CA VAL A 71 -12.45 9.16 4.14
C VAL A 71 -13.10 10.43 4.66
N GLU A 72 -14.42 10.43 4.85
CA GLU A 72 -15.16 11.57 5.43
C GLU A 72 -14.63 11.95 6.83
N ALA A 73 -14.30 10.95 7.65
CA ALA A 73 -13.69 11.17 8.95
C ALA A 73 -12.28 11.79 8.86
N PHE A 74 -11.50 11.37 7.87
CA PHE A 74 -10.17 11.93 7.62
C PHE A 74 -10.28 13.39 7.13
N GLU A 75 -11.17 13.67 6.21
CA GLU A 75 -11.43 15.03 5.71
C GLU A 75 -11.85 15.97 6.83
N SER A 76 -12.76 15.50 7.70
CA SER A 76 -13.23 16.25 8.86
C SER A 76 -12.12 16.46 9.90
N LYS A 77 -11.31 15.42 10.16
CA LYS A 77 -10.18 15.48 11.09
C LYS A 77 -9.17 16.54 10.70
N TYR A 78 -8.91 16.67 9.42
CA TYR A 78 -7.95 17.60 8.85
C TYR A 78 -8.59 18.85 8.22
N ALA A 79 -9.83 19.19 8.61
CA ALA A 79 -10.58 20.32 8.04
C ALA A 79 -9.80 21.65 8.04
N ALA A 80 -8.94 21.84 9.04
CA ALA A 80 -8.15 23.07 9.20
C ALA A 80 -7.11 23.30 8.08
N ILE A 81 -6.70 22.22 7.37
CA ILE A 81 -5.66 22.38 6.35
C ILE A 81 -6.21 22.60 4.94
N TRP A 82 -7.46 22.24 4.63
CA TRP A 82 -7.97 22.24 3.26
C TRP A 82 -8.07 23.64 2.62
N ASN A 83 -8.17 24.67 3.45
CA ASN A 83 -8.23 26.06 3.00
C ASN A 83 -6.87 26.78 3.05
N LEU A 84 -5.79 26.07 3.40
CA LEU A 84 -4.45 26.66 3.44
C LEU A 84 -3.91 26.91 2.02
N SER A 85 -3.10 27.95 1.90
CA SER A 85 -2.45 28.36 0.65
C SER A 85 -0.95 28.58 0.89
N VAL A 86 -0.27 29.11 -0.04
CA VAL A 86 1.15 29.27 -0.31
C VAL A 86 2.18 29.45 0.83
N SER A 87 1.80 29.65 2.07
CA SER A 87 2.77 29.68 3.20
C SER A 87 2.18 29.03 4.44
N LEU A 88 2.92 28.08 5.00
CA LEU A 88 2.52 27.35 6.19
C LEU A 88 3.40 27.78 7.39
N ASN A 89 2.76 28.05 8.53
CA ASN A 89 3.49 28.15 9.79
C ASN A 89 3.88 26.74 10.29
N ASP A 90 4.69 26.66 11.34
CA ASP A 90 5.23 25.36 11.78
C ASP A 90 4.16 24.41 12.30
N ASP A 91 3.13 24.88 13.00
CA ASP A 91 2.01 24.05 13.45
C ASP A 91 1.19 23.48 12.27
N GLN A 92 0.99 24.30 11.24
CA GLN A 92 0.32 23.87 10.00
C GLN A 92 1.16 22.83 9.25
N LYS A 93 2.49 23.02 9.17
CA LYS A 93 3.40 22.04 8.57
C LYS A 93 3.32 20.70 9.28
N GLU A 94 3.34 20.69 10.61
CA GLU A 94 3.24 19.44 11.37
C GLU A 94 1.87 18.76 11.18
N THR A 95 0.78 19.54 11.12
CA THR A 95 -0.56 19.00 10.82
C THR A 95 -0.63 18.38 9.42
N VAL A 96 -0.06 19.03 8.42
CA VAL A 96 0.00 18.51 7.03
C VAL A 96 0.85 17.25 6.94
N LYS A 97 2.02 17.22 7.61
CA LYS A 97 2.86 16.01 7.67
C LYS A 97 2.12 14.83 8.33
N ALA A 98 1.40 15.11 9.41
CA ALA A 98 0.59 14.08 10.10
C ALA A 98 -0.52 13.55 9.18
N ALA A 99 -1.24 14.43 8.48
CA ALA A 99 -2.25 14.05 7.51
C ALA A 99 -1.67 13.20 6.37
N TYR A 100 -0.55 13.60 5.80
CA TYR A 100 0.11 12.84 4.74
C TYR A 100 0.61 11.48 5.21
N SER A 101 1.24 11.41 6.39
CA SER A 101 1.67 10.14 6.99
C SER A 101 0.51 9.19 7.29
N GLU A 102 -0.65 9.73 7.70
CA GLU A 102 -1.86 8.90 7.88
C GLU A 102 -2.42 8.43 6.54
N TYR A 103 -2.48 9.31 5.54
CA TYR A 103 -2.91 8.98 4.17
C TYR A 103 -2.09 7.83 3.58
N GLN A 104 -0.76 7.87 3.70
CA GLN A 104 0.13 6.83 3.17
C GLN A 104 -0.12 5.44 3.77
N LYS A 105 -0.67 5.36 4.98
CA LYS A 105 -0.98 4.09 5.67
C LYS A 105 -2.36 3.52 5.32
N LYS A 106 -3.16 4.27 4.56
CA LYS A 106 -4.49 3.84 4.15
C LYS A 106 -4.42 2.92 2.94
N ASP A 107 -5.46 2.10 2.77
CA ASP A 107 -5.57 1.20 1.62
C ASP A 107 -5.85 1.95 0.31
N ALA A 108 -5.74 1.21 -0.80
CA ALA A 108 -5.88 1.77 -2.14
C ALA A 108 -7.27 2.36 -2.43
N LEU A 109 -8.35 1.83 -1.84
CA LEU A 109 -9.71 2.35 -2.04
C LEU A 109 -9.86 3.71 -1.37
N PHE A 110 -9.39 3.83 -0.12
CA PHE A 110 -9.34 5.11 0.60
C PHE A 110 -8.53 6.15 -0.18
N GLN A 111 -7.32 5.78 -0.59
CA GLN A 111 -6.46 6.68 -1.35
C GLN A 111 -7.09 7.10 -2.67
N ASN A 112 -7.74 6.16 -3.37
CA ASN A 112 -8.41 6.47 -4.63
C ASN A 112 -9.59 7.43 -4.44
N GLN A 113 -10.40 7.26 -3.40
CA GLN A 113 -11.51 8.17 -3.13
C GLN A 113 -11.00 9.58 -2.84
N LEU A 114 -10.04 9.72 -1.92
CA LEU A 114 -9.47 11.04 -1.57
C LEU A 114 -8.80 11.73 -2.76
N MET A 115 -8.15 10.96 -3.65
CA MET A 115 -7.39 11.50 -4.79
C MET A 115 -8.26 11.80 -6.01
N ASN A 116 -9.36 11.09 -6.23
CA ASN A 116 -10.06 11.12 -7.51
C ASN A 116 -11.56 11.39 -7.42
N VAL A 117 -12.17 11.29 -6.24
CA VAL A 117 -13.62 11.38 -6.08
C VAL A 117 -14.00 12.61 -5.27
N ASP A 118 -13.53 12.69 -4.02
CA ASP A 118 -13.95 13.73 -3.11
C ASP A 118 -13.24 15.05 -3.41
N THR A 119 -14.02 16.13 -3.61
CA THR A 119 -13.51 17.42 -4.06
C THR A 119 -13.85 18.54 -3.08
N LEU A 120 -12.91 19.47 -2.97
CA LEU A 120 -13.12 20.76 -2.34
C LEU A 120 -14.04 21.66 -3.20
N SER A 121 -14.59 22.71 -2.62
CA SER A 121 -15.50 23.66 -3.29
C SER A 121 -14.93 24.32 -4.57
N GLY A 122 -13.62 24.21 -4.82
CA GLY A 122 -12.95 24.69 -6.03
C GLY A 122 -12.71 23.61 -7.10
N GLY A 123 -13.21 22.37 -6.92
CA GLY A 123 -13.04 21.25 -7.85
C GLY A 123 -11.68 20.54 -7.75
N GLN A 124 -10.78 21.01 -6.89
CA GLN A 124 -9.55 20.29 -6.57
C GLN A 124 -9.88 19.15 -5.61
N THR A 125 -9.33 17.94 -5.82
CA THR A 125 -9.55 16.84 -4.89
C THR A 125 -8.79 17.05 -3.58
N TYR A 126 -9.31 16.46 -2.49
CA TYR A 126 -8.64 16.50 -1.18
C TYR A 126 -7.23 15.92 -1.22
N GLY A 127 -7.04 14.82 -1.98
CA GLY A 127 -5.72 14.21 -2.13
C GLY A 127 -4.74 15.10 -2.88
N ALA A 128 -5.17 15.74 -3.99
CA ALA A 128 -4.33 16.68 -4.72
C ALA A 128 -3.96 17.90 -3.85
N LYS A 129 -4.90 18.37 -3.02
CA LYS A 129 -4.65 19.45 -2.05
C LYS A 129 -3.67 19.02 -0.96
N LEU A 130 -3.80 17.80 -0.45
CA LEU A 130 -2.87 17.26 0.55
C LEU A 130 -1.44 17.17 0.01
N LEU A 131 -1.27 16.72 -1.24
CA LEU A 131 0.04 16.66 -1.89
C LEU A 131 0.64 18.06 -2.07
N GLU A 132 -0.16 19.02 -2.54
CA GLU A 132 0.24 20.42 -2.66
C GLU A 132 0.74 20.97 -1.31
N LEU A 133 -0.03 20.81 -0.26
CA LEU A 133 0.32 21.28 1.08
C LEU A 133 1.55 20.58 1.66
N TYR A 134 1.64 19.25 1.46
CA TYR A 134 2.79 18.48 1.93
C TYR A 134 4.10 18.98 1.30
N SER A 135 4.08 19.33 0.03
CA SER A 135 5.24 19.92 -0.63
C SER A 135 5.73 21.21 0.03
N LEU A 136 4.80 22.05 0.47
CA LEU A 136 5.14 23.28 1.20
C LEU A 136 5.79 23.01 2.56
N THR A 137 5.60 21.80 3.12
CA THR A 137 6.25 21.41 4.39
C THR A 137 7.70 20.96 4.22
N THR A 138 8.05 20.44 3.05
CA THR A 138 9.36 19.85 2.75
C THR A 138 10.28 20.84 2.03
N GLY A 139 9.79 22.03 1.69
CA GLY A 139 10.50 22.98 0.83
C GLY A 139 10.55 22.53 -0.63
N GLY A 140 9.84 21.44 -0.95
CA GLY A 140 9.79 20.84 -2.28
C GLY A 140 8.70 21.44 -3.16
N THR A 141 8.83 21.23 -4.45
CA THR A 141 7.84 21.61 -5.45
C THR A 141 6.99 20.39 -5.79
N VAL A 142 5.65 20.48 -5.61
CA VAL A 142 4.75 19.54 -6.29
C VAL A 142 4.38 20.14 -7.63
N ALA A 143 4.63 19.39 -8.68
CA ALA A 143 4.21 19.79 -10.03
C ALA A 143 3.75 18.54 -10.78
N LYS A 144 3.04 18.76 -11.87
CA LYS A 144 2.78 17.68 -12.83
C LYS A 144 4.10 17.22 -13.44
N PHE A 145 4.26 15.92 -13.52
CA PHE A 145 5.42 15.37 -14.22
C PHE A 145 5.28 15.74 -15.71
N PRO A 146 6.32 16.32 -16.32
CA PRO A 146 6.23 16.85 -17.68
C PRO A 146 5.65 15.83 -18.67
N GLY A 147 4.76 16.26 -19.54
CA GLY A 147 4.15 15.39 -20.56
C GLY A 147 3.10 14.41 -20.05
N THR A 148 2.71 14.48 -18.77
CA THR A 148 1.65 13.66 -18.20
C THR A 148 0.44 14.51 -17.77
N THR A 149 -0.73 13.87 -17.64
CA THR A 149 -1.95 14.54 -17.15
C THR A 149 -2.19 14.28 -15.67
N ASP A 150 -1.91 13.05 -15.22
CA ASP A 150 -2.34 12.52 -13.92
C ASP A 150 -1.17 12.02 -13.06
N ILE A 151 0.08 12.28 -13.48
CA ILE A 151 1.27 11.98 -12.68
C ILE A 151 1.83 13.30 -12.15
N TYR A 152 2.01 13.33 -10.85
CA TYR A 152 2.62 14.44 -10.12
C TYR A 152 3.94 13.98 -9.51
N TYR A 153 4.85 14.91 -9.34
CA TYR A 153 6.06 14.66 -8.57
C TYR A 153 6.15 15.60 -7.38
N SER A 154 6.72 15.11 -6.30
CA SER A 154 7.24 15.91 -5.21
C SER A 154 8.71 15.63 -5.02
N TYR A 155 9.47 16.65 -4.66
CA TYR A 155 10.90 16.52 -4.40
C TYR A 155 11.21 17.02 -2.99
N ASP A 156 11.84 16.15 -2.20
CA ASP A 156 12.35 16.47 -0.87
C ASP A 156 13.85 16.77 -0.99
N GLU A 157 14.22 18.04 -0.80
CA GLU A 157 15.60 18.49 -0.91
C GLU A 157 16.51 17.92 0.20
N ALA A 158 15.97 17.68 1.39
CA ALA A 158 16.75 17.17 2.52
C ALA A 158 17.19 15.71 2.31
N THR A 159 16.34 14.89 1.72
CA THR A 159 16.61 13.48 1.42
C THR A 159 16.94 13.23 -0.05
N LYS A 160 16.89 14.27 -0.87
CA LYS A 160 17.02 14.22 -2.34
C LYS A 160 16.13 13.16 -2.98
N THR A 161 14.93 13.04 -2.46
CA THR A 161 13.97 12.03 -2.87
C THR A 161 12.91 12.65 -3.79
N LEU A 162 12.82 12.11 -4.99
CA LEU A 162 11.74 12.35 -5.94
C LEU A 162 10.64 11.29 -5.72
N THR A 163 9.44 11.74 -5.41
CA THR A 163 8.26 10.85 -5.33
C THR A 163 7.33 11.13 -6.51
N LEU A 164 7.02 10.10 -7.27
CA LEU A 164 6.07 10.13 -8.39
C LEU A 164 4.74 9.53 -7.94
N THR A 165 3.66 10.28 -8.03
CA THR A 165 2.33 9.87 -7.59
C THR A 165 1.36 9.93 -8.77
N TYR A 166 0.58 8.86 -8.94
CA TYR A 166 -0.48 8.79 -9.95
C TYR A 166 -1.84 9.09 -9.32
N THR A 167 -2.59 9.99 -9.96
CA THR A 167 -3.90 10.45 -9.48
C THR A 167 -5.07 10.05 -10.38
N GLY A 168 -4.80 9.36 -11.48
CA GLY A 168 -5.83 8.92 -12.42
C GLY A 168 -6.57 7.64 -11.99
N SER A 169 -7.62 7.29 -12.71
CA SER A 169 -8.48 6.13 -12.41
C SER A 169 -7.98 4.78 -12.97
N GLY A 170 -6.92 4.78 -13.77
CA GLY A 170 -6.34 3.59 -14.40
C GLY A 170 -4.90 3.35 -14.00
N ASN A 171 -4.09 2.98 -14.97
CA ASN A 171 -2.64 2.84 -14.82
C ASN A 171 -1.93 4.07 -15.38
N GLY A 172 -0.93 4.55 -14.65
CA GLY A 172 -0.09 5.67 -15.06
C GLY A 172 1.00 5.23 -16.05
N THR A 173 1.27 6.08 -17.02
CA THR A 173 2.38 5.91 -17.95
C THR A 173 3.17 7.20 -18.03
N ILE A 174 4.46 7.12 -17.77
CA ILE A 174 5.41 8.20 -18.06
C ILE A 174 5.90 8.00 -19.49
N PRO A 175 5.73 9.01 -20.35
CA PRO A 175 6.10 8.89 -21.77
C PRO A 175 7.61 8.83 -21.97
N ASP A 176 8.01 8.53 -23.21
CA ASP A 176 9.40 8.65 -23.64
C ASP A 176 9.80 10.12 -23.77
N TYR A 177 11.02 10.42 -23.39
CA TYR A 177 11.69 11.70 -23.64
C TYR A 177 12.89 11.46 -24.56
N ASN A 178 13.55 12.52 -24.95
CA ASN A 178 14.85 12.41 -25.60
C ASN A 178 15.96 12.80 -24.61
N GLN A 179 17.17 12.38 -24.90
CA GLN A 179 18.33 12.62 -24.03
C GLN A 179 18.62 14.10 -23.70
N TYR A 180 18.10 15.03 -24.51
CA TYR A 180 18.34 16.48 -24.33
C TYR A 180 17.18 17.17 -23.59
N THR A 181 16.03 16.51 -23.48
CA THR A 181 14.84 17.05 -22.84
C THR A 181 14.36 16.20 -21.68
N ALA A 182 15.29 15.45 -21.07
CA ALA A 182 15.00 14.67 -19.86
C ALA A 182 14.38 15.60 -18.79
N PRO A 183 13.21 15.23 -18.21
CA PRO A 183 12.60 16.02 -17.18
C PRO A 183 13.51 16.06 -15.93
N LEU A 184 13.45 17.18 -15.17
CA LEU A 184 14.16 17.35 -13.91
C LEU A 184 15.70 17.28 -13.96
N GLY A 185 16.33 17.39 -15.15
CA GLY A 185 17.75 17.20 -15.36
C GLY A 185 18.69 18.14 -14.58
N SER A 186 18.17 19.21 -13.95
CA SER A 186 18.94 20.10 -13.07
C SER A 186 18.78 19.79 -11.57
N VAL A 187 17.92 18.83 -11.21
CA VAL A 187 17.63 18.46 -9.83
C VAL A 187 18.56 17.34 -9.39
N GLN A 188 19.21 17.49 -8.26
CA GLN A 188 20.02 16.40 -7.69
C GLN A 188 19.12 15.37 -7.03
N ILE A 189 18.90 14.25 -7.70
CA ILE A 189 18.08 13.16 -7.19
C ILE A 189 18.99 12.01 -6.75
N GLU A 190 18.77 11.48 -5.56
CA GLU A 190 19.44 10.28 -5.04
C GLU A 190 18.44 9.10 -4.89
N ASN A 191 17.17 9.42 -4.62
CA ASN A 191 16.13 8.42 -4.48
C ASN A 191 14.93 8.77 -5.35
N VAL A 192 14.34 7.78 -6.01
CA VAL A 192 13.11 7.91 -6.79
C VAL A 192 12.11 6.88 -6.27
N VAL A 193 10.94 7.34 -5.82
CA VAL A 193 9.84 6.48 -5.40
C VAL A 193 8.73 6.57 -6.43
N ILE A 194 8.40 5.47 -7.04
CA ILE A 194 7.39 5.39 -8.11
C ILE A 194 6.13 4.72 -7.56
N ASP A 195 5.00 5.41 -7.63
CA ASP A 195 3.69 4.88 -7.26
C ASP A 195 3.41 3.56 -8.01
N SER A 196 2.92 2.56 -7.30
CA SER A 196 2.63 1.22 -7.85
C SER A 196 1.60 1.22 -8.99
N LYS A 197 0.79 2.26 -9.10
CA LYS A 197 -0.13 2.47 -10.21
C LYS A 197 0.55 3.01 -11.48
N ILE A 198 1.80 3.47 -11.40
CA ILE A 198 2.61 3.82 -12.57
C ILE A 198 3.20 2.54 -13.11
N THR A 199 2.58 1.99 -14.16
CA THR A 199 2.94 0.69 -14.73
C THR A 199 3.95 0.76 -15.88
N SER A 200 4.28 1.98 -16.33
CA SER A 200 5.28 2.18 -17.40
C SER A 200 6.06 3.48 -17.18
N VAL A 201 7.38 3.37 -17.31
CA VAL A 201 8.31 4.52 -17.31
C VAL A 201 9.09 4.48 -18.62
N GLY A 202 8.89 5.51 -19.42
CA GLY A 202 9.47 5.64 -20.74
C GLY A 202 10.96 5.99 -20.75
N ALA A 203 11.53 5.99 -21.96
CA ALA A 203 12.93 6.31 -22.19
C ALA A 203 13.31 7.71 -21.67
N TYR A 204 14.50 7.83 -21.10
CA TYR A 204 15.09 9.08 -20.58
C TYR A 204 14.27 9.82 -19.51
N ALA A 205 13.24 9.19 -18.94
CA ALA A 205 12.37 9.80 -17.94
C ALA A 205 13.12 10.23 -16.65
N LEU A 206 14.16 9.49 -16.29
CA LEU A 206 15.02 9.70 -15.10
C LEU A 206 16.50 9.79 -15.49
N ALA A 207 16.81 10.37 -16.64
CA ALA A 207 18.16 10.41 -17.15
C ALA A 207 19.03 11.48 -16.45
N ASN A 208 20.35 11.24 -16.41
CA ASN A 208 21.41 12.20 -16.00
C ASN A 208 21.38 12.62 -14.52
N HIS A 209 20.97 11.74 -13.60
CA HIS A 209 20.94 12.04 -12.15
C HIS A 209 22.12 11.45 -11.35
N GLY A 210 23.12 10.83 -12.00
CA GLY A 210 24.26 10.23 -11.29
C GLY A 210 23.89 8.87 -10.66
N ASN A 211 24.21 8.69 -9.38
CA ASN A 211 23.83 7.47 -8.65
C ASN A 211 22.45 7.64 -8.06
N ILE A 212 21.48 6.82 -8.49
CA ILE A 212 20.12 6.86 -7.99
C ILE A 212 19.63 5.49 -7.52
N THR A 213 18.84 5.48 -6.45
CA THR A 213 18.06 4.32 -6.04
C THR A 213 16.62 4.51 -6.50
N VAL A 214 16.10 3.58 -7.29
CA VAL A 214 14.73 3.62 -7.80
C VAL A 214 13.89 2.57 -7.09
N TYR A 215 12.84 3.01 -6.43
CA TYR A 215 11.83 2.15 -5.81
C TYR A 215 10.63 2.09 -6.75
N ALA A 216 10.37 0.94 -7.33
CA ALA A 216 9.25 0.73 -8.26
C ALA A 216 8.54 -0.59 -7.96
N SER A 217 7.26 -0.70 -8.33
CA SER A 217 6.57 -1.99 -8.25
C SER A 217 7.20 -3.01 -9.21
N VAL A 218 7.19 -4.28 -8.83
CA VAL A 218 7.60 -5.39 -9.71
C VAL A 218 6.77 -5.46 -11.00
N ASN A 219 5.61 -4.80 -11.02
CA ASN A 219 4.73 -4.69 -12.18
C ASN A 219 5.01 -3.45 -13.05
N THR A 220 5.92 -2.58 -12.64
CA THR A 220 6.30 -1.40 -13.41
C THR A 220 7.30 -1.79 -14.49
N THR A 221 6.93 -1.58 -15.74
CA THR A 221 7.84 -1.74 -16.90
C THR A 221 8.71 -0.50 -17.01
N LEU A 222 10.01 -0.67 -16.91
CA LEU A 222 11.00 0.38 -17.10
C LEU A 222 11.62 0.22 -18.51
N ALA A 223 11.62 1.28 -19.31
CA ALA A 223 12.33 1.26 -20.59
C ALA A 223 13.83 1.01 -20.36
N GLU A 224 14.52 0.35 -21.27
CA GLU A 224 15.94 -0.01 -21.12
C GLU A 224 16.84 1.20 -20.77
N ASN A 225 16.52 2.35 -21.34
CA ASN A 225 17.25 3.60 -21.18
C ASN A 225 16.49 4.65 -20.36
N TYR A 226 15.55 4.23 -19.48
CA TYR A 226 14.73 5.16 -18.69
C TYR A 226 15.57 6.11 -17.81
N ALA A 227 16.75 5.68 -17.38
CA ALA A 227 17.67 6.43 -16.53
C ALA A 227 19.07 6.54 -17.17
N GLU A 228 19.12 6.71 -18.49
CA GLU A 228 20.37 6.83 -19.26
C GLU A 228 21.29 7.90 -18.65
N GLY A 229 22.58 7.61 -18.56
CA GLY A 229 23.56 8.50 -17.92
C GLY A 229 23.53 8.49 -16.38
N SER A 230 22.73 7.61 -15.77
CA SER A 230 22.68 7.37 -14.33
C SER A 230 23.16 5.95 -14.00
N THR A 231 23.72 5.77 -12.78
CA THR A 231 23.96 4.46 -12.19
C THR A 231 22.76 4.11 -11.32
N VAL A 232 22.02 3.07 -11.64
CA VAL A 232 20.76 2.74 -10.98
C VAL A 232 20.89 1.54 -10.07
N THR A 233 20.41 1.70 -8.83
CA THR A 233 20.06 0.60 -7.93
C THR A 233 18.53 0.48 -7.92
N LEU A 234 18.00 -0.56 -8.56
CA LEU A 234 16.56 -0.81 -8.55
C LEU A 234 16.18 -1.67 -7.34
N ILE A 235 15.21 -1.19 -6.56
CA ILE A 235 14.59 -1.94 -5.45
C ILE A 235 13.09 -2.02 -5.73
N TYR A 236 12.53 -3.22 -5.74
CA TYR A 236 11.08 -3.34 -5.85
C TYR A 236 10.40 -2.87 -4.56
N SER A 237 9.34 -2.10 -4.71
CA SER A 237 8.55 -1.59 -3.57
C SER A 237 8.04 -2.74 -2.68
N GLU A 238 7.72 -3.87 -3.27
CA GLU A 238 7.30 -5.08 -2.58
C GLU A 238 8.46 -5.70 -1.77
N THR A 239 9.69 -5.60 -2.26
CA THR A 239 10.89 -6.01 -1.51
C THR A 239 11.09 -5.13 -0.29
N GLN A 240 11.02 -3.82 -0.47
CA GLN A 240 11.16 -2.86 0.64
C GLN A 240 10.04 -3.05 1.67
N ALA A 241 8.79 -3.18 1.21
CA ALA A 241 7.65 -3.43 2.10
C ALA A 241 7.81 -4.72 2.91
N PHE A 242 8.34 -5.78 2.30
CA PHE A 242 8.64 -7.02 3.01
C PHE A 242 9.73 -6.81 4.08
N ILE A 243 10.82 -6.13 3.71
CA ILE A 243 11.91 -5.81 4.63
C ILE A 243 11.39 -5.02 5.84
N ASP A 244 10.61 -3.98 5.61
CA ASP A 244 10.07 -3.10 6.66
C ASP A 244 9.06 -3.82 7.56
N THR A 245 8.18 -4.61 6.96
CA THR A 245 7.17 -5.39 7.69
C THR A 245 7.79 -6.36 8.68
N TYR A 246 8.90 -6.99 8.29
CA TYR A 246 9.58 -7.99 9.09
C TYR A 246 10.89 -7.50 9.72
N ALA A 247 11.00 -6.20 9.99
CA ALA A 247 12.21 -5.55 10.53
C ALA A 247 12.78 -6.26 11.77
N LYS A 248 11.92 -6.78 12.65
CA LYS A 248 12.33 -7.52 13.85
C LYS A 248 13.08 -8.84 13.55
N VAL A 249 12.81 -9.47 12.40
CA VAL A 249 13.42 -10.74 12.00
C VAL A 249 14.90 -10.54 11.62
N TRP A 250 15.22 -9.39 11.07
CA TRP A 250 16.57 -9.09 10.56
C TRP A 250 17.60 -8.87 11.67
N THR A 251 17.15 -8.58 12.89
CA THR A 251 18.01 -8.36 14.05
C THR A 251 18.26 -9.63 14.88
N LEU A 252 17.63 -10.76 14.53
CA LEU A 252 17.76 -12.01 15.27
C LEU A 252 19.14 -12.65 15.03
N THR A 253 19.80 -13.11 16.09
CA THR A 253 21.17 -13.62 16.01
C THR A 253 21.30 -15.15 15.91
N GLY A 254 20.25 -15.90 16.21
CA GLY A 254 20.26 -17.37 16.23
C GLY A 254 19.02 -17.99 15.61
N VAL A 255 19.01 -19.31 15.53
CA VAL A 255 17.82 -20.08 15.15
C VAL A 255 16.73 -19.78 16.18
N VAL A 256 15.56 -19.35 15.69
CA VAL A 256 14.37 -19.23 16.52
C VAL A 256 13.64 -20.57 16.38
N PRO A 257 13.56 -21.35 17.45
CA PRO A 257 12.77 -22.57 17.43
C PRO A 257 11.35 -22.23 17.02
N SER A 258 10.76 -23.02 16.16
CA SER A 258 9.39 -22.79 15.62
C SER A 258 8.34 -22.57 16.73
N TYR A 259 8.69 -22.81 17.99
CA TYR A 259 7.81 -22.77 19.15
C TYR A 259 8.37 -22.04 20.37
N GLY A 260 9.39 -21.20 20.20
CA GLY A 260 9.84 -20.30 21.25
C GLY A 260 10.53 -20.93 22.47
N ILE A 261 11.03 -22.17 22.38
CA ILE A 261 11.77 -22.81 23.47
C ILE A 261 13.27 -22.53 23.25
N LYS A 262 13.91 -21.89 24.24
CA LYS A 262 15.36 -21.86 24.34
C LYS A 262 15.90 -23.16 24.97
N GLU A 263 17.17 -23.46 24.70
CA GLU A 263 17.88 -24.61 25.32
C GLU A 263 17.81 -24.64 26.84
N ASP A 264 17.58 -23.49 27.49
CA ASP A 264 17.45 -23.36 28.95
C ASP A 264 15.97 -23.41 29.45
N GLY A 265 15.02 -23.79 28.59
CA GLY A 265 13.62 -23.94 28.97
C GLY A 265 12.86 -22.62 29.12
N VAL A 266 13.47 -21.46 28.82
CA VAL A 266 12.83 -20.16 28.85
C VAL A 266 12.10 -19.95 27.53
N PHE A 267 10.79 -19.72 27.59
CA PHE A 267 10.00 -19.32 26.42
C PHE A 267 10.49 -17.97 25.89
N LEU A 268 10.83 -17.93 24.61
CA LEU A 268 11.01 -16.65 23.91
C LEU A 268 9.68 -15.91 23.92
N ASN A 269 9.77 -14.57 23.89
CA ASN A 269 8.59 -13.75 23.68
C ASN A 269 7.81 -14.30 22.47
N ALA A 270 6.54 -14.64 22.67
CA ALA A 270 5.67 -15.26 21.67
C ALA A 270 5.60 -14.48 20.33
N ASP A 271 5.89 -13.18 20.37
CA ASP A 271 5.89 -12.32 19.20
C ASP A 271 7.03 -12.64 18.20
N VAL A 272 8.16 -13.22 18.65
CA VAL A 272 9.31 -13.47 17.79
C VAL A 272 9.10 -14.71 16.90
N PRO A 273 8.67 -15.88 17.43
CA PRO A 273 8.31 -17.03 16.60
C PRO A 273 7.22 -16.69 15.58
N THR A 274 6.19 -15.96 16.00
CA THR A 274 5.10 -15.51 15.13
C THR A 274 5.60 -14.61 14.00
N ALA A 275 6.51 -13.67 14.28
CA ALA A 275 7.10 -12.81 13.27
C ALA A 275 7.90 -13.60 12.22
N VAL A 276 8.69 -14.58 12.64
CA VAL A 276 9.46 -15.46 11.72
C VAL A 276 8.53 -16.32 10.88
N GLU A 277 7.52 -16.93 11.49
CA GLU A 277 6.52 -17.75 10.79
C GLU A 277 5.78 -16.92 9.73
N ASN A 278 5.32 -15.73 10.08
CA ASN A 278 4.65 -14.83 9.15
C ASN A 278 5.57 -14.38 8.03
N ALA A 279 6.85 -14.10 8.32
CA ALA A 279 7.83 -13.74 7.30
C ALA A 279 8.04 -14.89 6.30
N VAL A 280 8.14 -16.14 6.76
CA VAL A 280 8.27 -17.31 5.88
C VAL A 280 7.01 -17.52 5.03
N LYS A 281 5.83 -17.44 5.64
CA LYS A 281 4.55 -17.54 4.90
C LYS A 281 4.44 -16.46 3.81
N ALA A 282 4.78 -15.23 4.16
CA ALA A 282 4.78 -14.11 3.21
C ALA A 282 5.83 -14.33 2.12
N TYR A 283 7.07 -14.71 2.47
CA TYR A 283 8.14 -15.02 1.51
C TYR A 283 7.69 -16.01 0.43
N LYS A 284 7.03 -17.11 0.83
CA LYS A 284 6.55 -18.12 -0.12
C LYS A 284 5.63 -17.56 -1.20
N ASN A 285 4.84 -16.55 -0.87
CA ASN A 285 3.88 -15.92 -1.77
C ASN A 285 4.46 -14.74 -2.58
N LEU A 286 5.74 -14.38 -2.38
CA LEU A 286 6.37 -13.30 -3.12
C LEU A 286 6.60 -13.68 -4.58
N ASN A 287 6.60 -12.65 -5.43
CA ASN A 287 7.03 -12.76 -6.81
C ASN A 287 8.51 -13.20 -6.90
N SER A 288 8.88 -13.95 -7.94
CA SER A 288 10.24 -14.46 -8.15
C SER A 288 11.31 -13.36 -8.17
N ASN A 289 11.01 -12.19 -8.74
CA ASN A 289 11.94 -11.06 -8.78
C ASN A 289 12.19 -10.48 -7.39
N VAL A 290 11.14 -10.39 -6.57
CA VAL A 290 11.24 -9.96 -5.15
C VAL A 290 12.09 -10.95 -4.35
N LYS A 291 11.86 -12.26 -4.54
CA LYS A 291 12.69 -13.32 -3.92
C LYS A 291 14.16 -13.20 -4.33
N ALA A 292 14.42 -12.95 -5.61
CA ALA A 292 15.78 -12.75 -6.12
C ALA A 292 16.46 -11.55 -5.43
N GLN A 293 15.77 -10.42 -5.31
CA GLN A 293 16.32 -9.26 -4.61
C GLN A 293 16.59 -9.52 -3.12
N LEU A 294 15.72 -10.24 -2.42
CA LEU A 294 15.96 -10.63 -1.02
C LEU A 294 17.19 -11.54 -0.86
N ASN A 295 17.57 -12.26 -1.94
CA ASN A 295 18.78 -13.07 -1.99
C ASN A 295 20.05 -12.27 -2.36
N GLU A 296 19.92 -11.04 -2.81
CA GLU A 296 21.03 -10.15 -3.19
C GLU A 296 21.27 -9.04 -2.17
N LEU A 297 20.18 -8.42 -1.68
CA LEU A 297 20.26 -7.32 -0.72
C LEU A 297 20.78 -7.80 0.64
N LYS A 298 21.72 -7.06 1.20
CA LYS A 298 22.39 -7.40 2.47
C LYS A 298 21.92 -6.54 3.63
N ILE A 299 21.80 -7.16 4.77
CA ILE A 299 21.53 -6.51 6.05
C ILE A 299 22.86 -5.96 6.57
N ASP A 300 22.98 -4.64 6.61
CA ASP A 300 24.18 -3.92 7.11
C ASP A 300 25.53 -4.53 6.63
N GLY A 301 25.58 -4.94 5.36
CA GLY A 301 26.77 -5.54 4.74
C GLY A 301 27.07 -7.00 5.16
N GLY A 302 26.18 -7.61 5.96
CA GLY A 302 26.28 -8.99 6.43
C GLY A 302 25.57 -10.02 5.54
N LEU A 303 24.70 -10.81 6.15
CA LEU A 303 23.88 -11.78 5.43
C LEU A 303 22.86 -11.11 4.52
N THR A 304 22.48 -11.79 3.44
CA THR A 304 21.31 -11.38 2.68
C THR A 304 20.01 -11.61 3.49
N TYR A 305 18.93 -10.92 3.14
CA TYR A 305 17.63 -11.11 3.80
C TYR A 305 17.15 -12.56 3.70
N TYR A 306 17.35 -13.21 2.56
CA TYR A 306 17.07 -14.64 2.40
C TYR A 306 17.93 -15.51 3.28
N ALA A 307 19.25 -15.27 3.31
CA ALA A 307 20.16 -16.03 4.17
C ALA A 307 19.85 -15.84 5.66
N GLN A 308 19.40 -14.67 6.06
CA GLN A 308 18.94 -14.43 7.43
C GLN A 308 17.67 -15.23 7.76
N LEU A 309 16.69 -15.31 6.84
CA LEU A 309 15.53 -16.18 7.04
C LEU A 309 15.93 -17.64 7.18
N LEU A 310 16.83 -18.15 6.34
CA LEU A 310 17.37 -19.51 6.48
C LEU A 310 18.02 -19.71 7.85
N LYS A 311 18.84 -18.74 8.27
CA LYS A 311 19.54 -18.81 9.56
C LYS A 311 18.56 -18.85 10.74
N VAL A 312 17.56 -17.96 10.78
CA VAL A 312 16.64 -17.90 11.93
C VAL A 312 15.63 -19.04 11.96
N THR A 313 15.37 -19.67 10.83
CA THR A 313 14.48 -20.84 10.74
C THR A 313 15.22 -22.14 10.90
N GLY A 314 16.54 -22.17 10.71
CA GLY A 314 17.32 -23.40 10.62
C GLY A 314 17.01 -24.21 9.35
N ALA A 315 16.29 -23.65 8.38
CA ALA A 315 15.93 -24.31 7.14
C ALA A 315 17.08 -24.27 6.12
N ASN A 316 17.15 -25.27 5.26
CA ASN A 316 18.06 -25.29 4.12
C ASN A 316 17.44 -24.64 2.86
N ASP A 317 16.11 -24.63 2.80
CA ASP A 317 15.33 -24.07 1.68
C ASP A 317 13.95 -23.65 2.19
N LEU A 318 13.61 -22.36 2.01
CA LEU A 318 12.33 -21.81 2.47
C LEU A 318 11.16 -22.23 1.59
N ASP A 319 11.36 -22.41 0.30
CA ASP A 319 10.27 -22.77 -0.63
C ASP A 319 9.76 -24.19 -0.33
N ASN A 320 10.62 -25.08 0.11
CA ASN A 320 10.29 -26.46 0.51
C ASN A 320 10.01 -26.61 2.02
N MET A 321 10.18 -25.54 2.80
CA MET A 321 9.89 -25.58 4.23
C MET A 321 8.37 -25.68 4.47
N THR A 322 7.93 -26.64 5.27
CA THR A 322 6.54 -26.71 5.73
C THR A 322 6.37 -25.82 6.94
N VAL A 323 5.58 -24.76 6.82
CA VAL A 323 5.19 -23.90 7.95
C VAL A 323 3.97 -24.53 8.60
N ILE A 324 4.15 -25.10 9.76
CA ILE A 324 3.04 -25.65 10.55
C ILE A 324 2.63 -24.58 11.55
N SER A 325 1.45 -23.99 11.34
CA SER A 325 0.86 -23.04 12.27
C SER A 325 -0.05 -23.77 13.23
N GLY A 326 0.14 -23.58 14.52
CA GLY A 326 -0.78 -24.07 15.53
C GLY A 326 -0.15 -24.30 16.90
N GLY A 327 -0.69 -23.62 17.89
CA GLY A 327 -0.49 -23.87 19.30
C GLY A 327 0.88 -23.47 19.89
N ILE A 328 0.84 -22.96 21.10
CA ILE A 328 2.04 -22.79 21.94
C ILE A 328 2.30 -24.14 22.59
N PRO A 329 3.48 -24.75 22.42
CA PRO A 329 3.78 -26.00 23.09
C PRO A 329 3.81 -25.81 24.61
N ASN A 330 3.18 -26.71 25.37
CA ASN A 330 3.19 -26.68 26.84
C ASN A 330 4.43 -27.33 27.42
N GLY A 331 5.33 -27.88 26.61
CA GLY A 331 6.54 -28.51 27.08
C GLY A 331 7.08 -29.56 26.09
N VAL A 332 8.08 -30.26 26.53
CA VAL A 332 8.69 -31.40 25.80
C VAL A 332 8.48 -32.64 26.63
N ASP A 333 7.98 -33.72 26.04
CA ASP A 333 7.82 -34.99 26.74
C ASP A 333 9.16 -35.68 26.94
N GLU A 334 9.12 -36.82 27.66
CA GLU A 334 10.33 -37.64 27.99
C GLU A 334 11.06 -38.20 26.75
N LYS A 335 10.42 -38.08 25.55
CA LYS A 335 10.98 -38.51 24.27
C LYS A 335 11.52 -37.38 23.42
N GLY A 336 11.50 -36.14 23.94
CA GLY A 336 11.90 -34.95 23.20
C GLY A 336 10.86 -34.45 22.22
N CYS A 337 9.61 -34.90 22.34
CA CYS A 337 8.50 -34.41 21.52
C CYS A 337 7.81 -33.21 22.18
N PHE A 338 7.46 -32.20 21.38
CA PHE A 338 6.68 -31.07 21.88
C PHE A 338 5.25 -31.52 22.22
N THR A 339 4.78 -31.11 23.40
CA THR A 339 3.40 -31.34 23.83
C THR A 339 2.58 -30.07 23.62
N TYR A 340 1.40 -30.21 23.04
CA TYR A 340 0.43 -29.10 22.79
C TYR A 340 -0.75 -29.24 23.75
N MET A 341 -1.45 -28.14 23.98
CA MET A 341 -2.65 -28.12 24.85
C MET A 341 -3.76 -29.06 24.37
N ASP A 342 -3.75 -29.43 23.09
CA ASP A 342 -4.70 -30.33 22.46
C ASP A 342 -4.25 -31.82 22.44
N GLY A 343 -3.11 -32.11 23.04
CA GLY A 343 -2.57 -33.49 23.09
C GLY A 343 -1.89 -33.95 21.80
N ILE A 344 -1.60 -33.08 20.85
CA ILE A 344 -0.85 -33.41 19.63
C ILE A 344 0.65 -33.42 19.94
N HIS A 345 1.31 -34.52 19.63
CA HIS A 345 2.74 -34.73 19.83
C HIS A 345 3.49 -34.63 18.51
N TRP A 346 4.60 -33.87 18.49
CA TRP A 346 5.45 -33.71 17.32
C TRP A 346 6.86 -34.19 17.59
N THR A 347 7.42 -34.93 16.65
CA THR A 347 8.84 -35.25 16.63
C THR A 347 9.48 -34.44 15.51
N LEU A 348 10.47 -33.60 15.84
CA LEU A 348 11.37 -33.04 14.85
C LEU A 348 12.41 -34.10 14.49
N THR A 349 12.33 -34.65 13.29
CA THR A 349 13.37 -35.47 12.68
C THR A 349 14.25 -34.63 11.78
#